data_d758e2a9993ec1f92591b90f523f97f2
#
_entry.id   d758e2a9993ec1f92591b90f523f97f2
#
_cell.length_a   1.000
_cell.length_b   1.000
_cell.length_c   1.000
_cell.angle_alpha   90.00
_cell.angle_beta   90.00
_cell.angle_gamma   90.00
#
_symmetry.space_group_name_H-M   'P 1'
#
loop_
_entity.id
_entity.type
_entity.pdbx_description
1 polymer ?
#
loop_
_entity_poly.entity_id
_entity_poly.type
_entity_poly.pdbx_seq_one_letter_code
_entity_poly.pdbx_strand_id
1 'polypeptide(L)'
;PSYDPKVKRMAVEVEDHPVDYAAFEGEIPKGQYGGGHVAQFDHGVWATQGDPEAQLAKGHLRFELFGAKLKGGWHLVRSGKPARQPQWLLFKDDDEFASDIEADDLLADVAVAPPEDLKRAGAGKTAKKKLTVVPPTRTRRKNWAKKALALSKAKKAAAPSGPFEPQLAKLGDAPPQGGQWVHEIKWDGYRILATVAEGNVQLWSRNALEWTGKLPEIRDAIAALGLTSAALDGELIAGAGTKEDFNLLQATLSGERQSILTYALFDLLHLDGVDIADAPLLERKALLHSVLEGQGRPLAFSSHVQGDGDEAYRLAGEQHFEGIISKRADRSYHSGRSEDWRKTKQLASDEFAVVGYTAPKGSRTGFGSLLLARPDPKHGWLYVGRVGSGFSDELIGEVSRRIEGGGGRKPTAHVPTQDTDLRAATWFAPRFVVEVFYRGIGGQKLLRQASL
;
A
#
# COMPACT_ATOMS: atom_id res chain seq x y z
N PRO A 1 -22.91 -3.43 13.45
CA PRO A 1 -22.04 -3.74 14.58
C PRO A 1 -22.33 -2.80 15.76
N SER A 2 -21.88 -3.16 16.98
CA SER A 2 -21.93 -2.33 18.18
C SER A 2 -20.56 -2.35 18.84
N TYR A 3 -20.12 -1.25 19.40
CA TYR A 3 -18.90 -1.18 20.19
C TYR A 3 -19.06 -1.65 21.64
N ASP A 4 -20.33 -1.95 22.07
CA ASP A 4 -20.58 -2.58 23.37
C ASP A 4 -20.29 -4.11 23.28
N PRO A 5 -19.32 -4.64 24.02
CA PRO A 5 -18.99 -6.07 24.05
C PRO A 5 -20.15 -6.98 24.46
N LYS A 6 -21.17 -6.44 25.15
CA LYS A 6 -22.36 -7.17 25.58
C LYS A 6 -23.36 -7.36 24.45
N VAL A 7 -23.31 -6.55 23.42
CA VAL A 7 -24.21 -6.57 22.27
C VAL A 7 -23.69 -7.53 21.20
N LYS A 8 -24.45 -8.60 20.92
CA LYS A 8 -24.15 -9.57 19.87
C LYS A 8 -25.09 -9.38 18.70
N ARG A 9 -24.54 -9.10 17.52
CA ARG A 9 -25.30 -8.91 16.28
C ARG A 9 -25.23 -10.19 15.43
N MET A 10 -26.34 -10.54 14.81
CA MET A 10 -26.39 -11.69 13.92
C MET A 10 -25.77 -11.31 12.57
N ALA A 11 -24.85 -12.15 12.08
CA ALA A 11 -24.30 -12.13 10.74
C ALA A 11 -24.69 -13.42 10.03
N VAL A 12 -25.13 -13.34 8.79
CA VAL A 12 -25.54 -14.50 7.98
C VAL A 12 -24.47 -14.71 6.92
N GLU A 13 -23.99 -15.94 6.81
CA GLU A 13 -23.06 -16.33 5.76
C GLU A 13 -23.79 -16.33 4.41
N VAL A 14 -23.21 -15.66 3.44
CA VAL A 14 -23.72 -15.59 2.05
C VAL A 14 -22.69 -16.23 1.12
N GLU A 15 -23.03 -16.35 -0.16
CA GLU A 15 -22.12 -16.82 -1.19
C GLU A 15 -20.88 -15.91 -1.33
N ASP A 16 -19.78 -16.50 -1.77
CA ASP A 16 -18.56 -15.78 -2.04
C ASP A 16 -18.78 -14.75 -3.16
N HIS A 17 -18.33 -13.54 -2.93
CA HIS A 17 -18.40 -12.45 -3.90
C HIS A 17 -17.00 -12.12 -4.43
N PRO A 18 -16.87 -11.69 -5.70
CA PRO A 18 -15.61 -11.13 -6.19
C PRO A 18 -15.13 -9.97 -5.28
N VAL A 19 -13.84 -9.89 -5.06
CA VAL A 19 -13.24 -8.86 -4.19
C VAL A 19 -13.62 -7.44 -4.64
N ASP A 20 -13.79 -7.24 -5.95
CA ASP A 20 -14.23 -5.96 -6.53
C ASP A 20 -15.61 -5.51 -6.04
N TYR A 21 -16.45 -6.45 -5.59
CA TYR A 21 -17.78 -6.14 -5.05
C TYR A 21 -17.70 -5.39 -3.69
N ALA A 22 -16.60 -5.54 -2.95
CA ALA A 22 -16.39 -4.85 -1.69
C ALA A 22 -16.33 -3.31 -1.84
N ALA A 23 -16.04 -2.81 -3.04
CA ALA A 23 -16.00 -1.38 -3.35
C ALA A 23 -17.25 -0.87 -4.07
N PHE A 24 -18.26 -1.73 -4.26
CA PHE A 24 -19.47 -1.34 -4.97
C PHE A 24 -20.36 -0.46 -4.10
N GLU A 25 -20.74 0.70 -4.63
CA GLU A 25 -21.78 1.58 -4.11
C GLU A 25 -22.76 1.93 -5.22
N GLY A 26 -24.06 1.90 -4.96
CA GLY A 26 -25.07 2.24 -5.95
C GLY A 26 -26.39 1.45 -5.81
N GLU A 27 -27.21 1.53 -6.82
CA GLU A 27 -28.52 0.86 -6.87
C GLU A 27 -28.42 -0.50 -7.57
N ILE A 28 -28.79 -1.55 -6.85
CA ILE A 28 -29.05 -2.87 -7.45
C ILE A 28 -30.50 -2.90 -7.92
N PRO A 29 -30.79 -3.22 -9.19
CA PRO A 29 -32.16 -3.19 -9.72
C PRO A 29 -33.12 -4.05 -8.92
N LYS A 30 -34.32 -3.54 -8.69
CA LYS A 30 -35.39 -4.29 -8.02
C LYS A 30 -35.71 -5.58 -8.79
N GLY A 31 -35.71 -6.70 -8.11
CA GLY A 31 -35.96 -8.02 -8.68
C GLY A 31 -34.68 -8.86 -8.93
N GLN A 32 -33.50 -8.27 -8.75
CA GLN A 32 -32.27 -9.01 -8.62
C GLN A 32 -31.98 -9.34 -7.16
N TYR A 33 -31.15 -10.36 -6.91
CA TYR A 33 -30.70 -10.71 -5.58
C TYR A 33 -29.98 -9.52 -4.94
N GLY A 34 -30.36 -9.16 -3.73
CA GLY A 34 -29.80 -7.99 -3.04
C GLY A 34 -30.29 -6.63 -3.56
N GLY A 35 -31.41 -6.58 -4.35
CA GLY A 35 -31.96 -5.35 -4.93
C GLY A 35 -32.22 -4.27 -3.90
N GLY A 36 -31.65 -3.06 -4.10
CA GLY A 36 -31.71 -1.90 -3.22
C GLY A 36 -30.48 -1.03 -3.33
N HIS A 37 -30.39 -0.03 -2.45
CA HIS A 37 -29.24 0.85 -2.37
C HIS A 37 -28.12 0.19 -1.56
N VAL A 38 -26.92 0.17 -2.10
CA VAL A 38 -25.72 -0.32 -1.43
C VAL A 38 -24.79 0.86 -1.17
N ALA A 39 -24.41 1.04 0.09
CA ALA A 39 -23.41 2.01 0.51
C ALA A 39 -22.33 1.32 1.35
N GLN A 40 -21.09 1.68 1.16
CA GLN A 40 -19.97 1.17 1.93
C GLN A 40 -20.01 1.76 3.34
N PHE A 41 -20.23 0.90 4.35
CA PHE A 41 -20.30 1.33 5.75
C PHE A 41 -18.92 1.73 6.28
N ASP A 42 -17.93 0.89 6.03
CA ASP A 42 -16.55 1.11 6.48
C ASP A 42 -15.56 0.46 5.50
N HIS A 43 -14.33 0.90 5.54
CA HIS A 43 -13.22 0.30 4.81
C HIS A 43 -11.95 0.36 5.66
N GLY A 44 -11.07 -0.60 5.45
CA GLY A 44 -9.83 -0.67 6.22
C GLY A 44 -9.17 -2.03 6.05
N VAL A 45 -8.30 -2.34 6.98
CA VAL A 45 -7.57 -3.60 7.04
C VAL A 45 -8.07 -4.39 8.25
N TRP A 46 -7.99 -5.70 8.18
CA TRP A 46 -8.20 -6.57 9.31
C TRP A 46 -7.04 -7.55 9.48
N ALA A 47 -6.80 -7.99 10.70
CA ALA A 47 -5.77 -8.96 11.03
C ALA A 47 -6.30 -10.01 11.99
N THR A 48 -5.70 -11.20 11.99
CA THR A 48 -5.97 -12.26 12.96
C THR A 48 -4.69 -12.96 13.34
N GLN A 49 -4.64 -13.50 14.54
CA GLN A 49 -3.53 -14.33 14.97
C GLN A 49 -3.76 -15.78 14.48
N GLY A 50 -2.86 -16.25 13.61
CA GLY A 50 -2.92 -17.59 13.02
C GLY A 50 -3.80 -17.66 11.77
N ASP A 51 -4.09 -18.88 11.33
CA ASP A 51 -4.81 -19.15 10.09
C ASP A 51 -6.31 -18.83 10.24
N PRO A 52 -6.86 -17.84 9.49
CA PRO A 52 -8.26 -17.48 9.54
C PRO A 52 -9.20 -18.59 9.05
N GLU A 53 -8.79 -19.37 8.04
CA GLU A 53 -9.62 -20.47 7.52
C GLU A 53 -9.79 -21.57 8.57
N ALA A 54 -8.72 -21.92 9.27
CA ALA A 54 -8.79 -22.89 10.36
C ALA A 54 -9.65 -22.38 11.54
N GLN A 55 -9.65 -21.08 11.82
CA GLN A 55 -10.51 -20.47 12.83
C GLN A 55 -11.99 -20.48 12.42
N LEU A 56 -12.30 -20.14 11.17
CA LEU A 56 -13.65 -20.20 10.60
C LEU A 56 -14.18 -21.63 10.59
N ALA A 57 -13.35 -22.61 10.19
CA ALA A 57 -13.72 -24.04 10.24
C ALA A 57 -14.10 -24.49 11.64
N LYS A 58 -13.38 -24.03 12.68
CA LYS A 58 -13.68 -24.27 14.10
C LYS A 58 -14.91 -23.50 14.61
N GLY A 59 -15.43 -22.57 13.81
CA GLY A 59 -16.61 -21.77 14.15
C GLY A 59 -16.33 -20.58 15.07
N HIS A 60 -15.10 -20.13 15.19
CA HIS A 60 -14.74 -18.95 15.96
C HIS A 60 -13.54 -18.25 15.34
N LEU A 61 -13.77 -17.12 14.69
CA LEU A 61 -12.75 -16.19 14.21
C LEU A 61 -12.64 -15.01 15.18
N ARG A 62 -11.44 -14.80 15.73
CA ARG A 62 -11.08 -13.56 16.43
C ARG A 62 -10.18 -12.74 15.51
N PHE A 63 -10.54 -11.50 15.30
CA PHE A 63 -9.85 -10.61 14.38
C PHE A 63 -9.86 -9.17 14.88
N GLU A 64 -8.94 -8.37 14.40
CA GLU A 64 -8.82 -6.96 14.72
C GLU A 64 -9.12 -6.15 13.47
N LEU A 65 -9.92 -5.08 13.62
CA LEU A 65 -10.27 -4.15 12.56
C LEU A 65 -9.48 -2.85 12.70
N PHE A 66 -8.91 -2.41 11.60
CA PHE A 66 -8.23 -1.13 11.43
C PHE A 66 -8.97 -0.31 10.37
N GLY A 67 -10.27 -0.16 10.59
CA GLY A 67 -11.16 0.57 9.69
C GLY A 67 -11.15 2.08 9.95
N ALA A 68 -11.77 2.82 9.06
CA ALA A 68 -12.01 4.25 9.27
C ALA A 68 -12.98 4.46 10.45
N LYS A 69 -13.99 3.60 10.59
CA LYS A 69 -15.04 3.63 11.61
C LYS A 69 -14.91 2.51 12.63
N LEU A 70 -14.65 1.28 12.21
CA LEU A 70 -14.52 0.12 13.09
C LEU A 70 -13.07 -0.15 13.44
N LYS A 71 -12.78 -0.23 14.76
CA LYS A 71 -11.44 -0.42 15.30
C LYS A 71 -11.40 -1.48 16.39
N GLY A 72 -10.20 -2.06 16.61
CA GLY A 72 -9.91 -3.00 17.67
C GLY A 72 -10.44 -4.40 17.43
N GLY A 73 -10.45 -5.23 18.47
CA GLY A 73 -10.74 -6.65 18.43
C GLY A 73 -12.24 -6.96 18.28
N TRP A 74 -12.53 -7.98 17.47
CA TRP A 74 -13.88 -8.45 17.17
C TRP A 74 -13.91 -9.97 17.14
N HIS A 75 -15.09 -10.52 17.40
CA HIS A 75 -15.35 -11.95 17.33
C HIS A 75 -16.47 -12.26 16.35
N LEU A 76 -16.26 -13.30 15.56
CA LEU A 76 -17.29 -13.93 14.74
C LEU A 76 -17.43 -15.40 15.20
N VAL A 77 -18.54 -15.71 15.84
CA VAL A 77 -18.78 -17.04 16.44
C VAL A 77 -20.00 -17.69 15.81
N ARG A 78 -19.82 -18.92 15.30
CA ARG A 78 -20.89 -19.66 14.62
C ARG A 78 -22.02 -19.99 15.61
N SER A 79 -23.23 -19.64 15.25
CA SER A 79 -24.44 -20.02 16.00
C SER A 79 -24.71 -21.51 15.80
N GLY A 80 -24.93 -22.24 16.90
CA GLY A 80 -25.32 -23.66 16.85
C GLY A 80 -26.77 -23.91 16.45
N LYS A 81 -27.54 -22.89 16.09
CA LYS A 81 -28.96 -23.01 15.70
C LYS A 81 -29.08 -23.48 14.25
N PRO A 82 -29.92 -24.52 13.96
CA PRO A 82 -30.20 -24.90 12.59
C PRO A 82 -30.83 -23.72 11.80
N ALA A 83 -30.25 -23.39 10.67
CA ALA A 83 -30.76 -22.36 9.77
C ALA A 83 -30.46 -22.74 8.31
N ARG A 84 -31.18 -22.13 7.36
CA ARG A 84 -31.00 -22.38 5.92
C ARG A 84 -29.60 -21.96 5.45
N GLN A 85 -29.05 -20.92 6.06
CA GLN A 85 -27.70 -20.43 5.85
C GLN A 85 -26.96 -20.41 7.20
N PRO A 86 -25.65 -20.64 7.25
CA PRO A 86 -24.88 -20.55 8.47
C PRO A 86 -25.04 -19.16 9.11
N GLN A 87 -25.32 -19.15 10.39
CA GLN A 87 -25.48 -17.93 11.19
C GLN A 87 -24.31 -17.78 12.15
N TRP A 88 -23.85 -16.58 12.27
CA TRP A 88 -22.75 -16.17 13.12
C TRP A 88 -23.18 -15.03 14.06
N LEU A 89 -22.48 -14.89 15.16
CA LEU A 89 -22.64 -13.76 16.07
C LEU A 89 -21.37 -12.91 15.97
N LEU A 90 -21.55 -11.65 15.55
CA LEU A 90 -20.52 -10.63 15.53
C LEU A 90 -20.63 -9.79 16.80
N PHE A 91 -19.52 -9.62 17.51
CA PHE A 91 -19.47 -8.76 18.70
C PHE A 91 -18.05 -8.22 18.94
N LYS A 92 -17.99 -7.10 19.64
CA LYS A 92 -16.76 -6.40 20.02
C LYS A 92 -16.02 -7.15 21.12
N ASP A 93 -14.69 -7.13 21.06
CA ASP A 93 -13.84 -7.52 22.17
C ASP A 93 -13.85 -6.42 23.26
N ASP A 94 -13.58 -6.80 24.50
CA ASP A 94 -13.47 -5.85 25.63
C ASP A 94 -12.06 -5.25 25.65
N ASP A 95 -11.82 -4.29 24.78
CA ASP A 95 -10.54 -3.62 24.56
C ASP A 95 -10.66 -2.08 24.71
N GLU A 96 -9.58 -1.36 24.47
CA GLU A 96 -9.54 0.11 24.59
C GLU A 96 -10.52 0.86 23.68
N PHE A 97 -11.04 0.20 22.64
CA PHE A 97 -12.04 0.76 21.71
C PHE A 97 -13.48 0.39 22.11
N ALA A 98 -13.68 -0.42 23.16
CA ALA A 98 -15.01 -0.77 23.64
C ALA A 98 -15.75 0.47 24.17
N SER A 99 -17.02 0.65 23.76
CA SER A 99 -17.86 1.78 24.15
C SER A 99 -19.33 1.44 23.92
N ASP A 100 -20.23 2.36 24.22
CA ASP A 100 -21.66 2.25 23.98
C ASP A 100 -22.11 2.74 22.59
N ILE A 101 -21.18 2.98 21.67
CA ILE A 101 -21.47 3.44 20.31
C ILE A 101 -22.12 2.31 19.51
N GLU A 102 -23.23 2.60 18.87
CA GLU A 102 -23.92 1.70 17.94
C GLU A 102 -23.59 2.01 16.48
N ALA A 103 -23.88 1.07 15.58
CA ALA A 103 -23.64 1.26 14.15
C ALA A 103 -24.36 2.49 13.59
N ASP A 104 -25.54 2.77 14.07
CA ASP A 104 -26.36 3.90 13.62
C ASP A 104 -25.71 5.25 13.94
N ASP A 105 -24.94 5.32 15.02
CA ASP A 105 -24.18 6.52 15.40
C ASP A 105 -23.02 6.79 14.44
N LEU A 106 -22.58 5.75 13.71
CA LEU A 106 -21.47 5.80 12.75
C LEU A 106 -21.93 6.02 11.30
N LEU A 107 -23.24 6.16 11.08
CA LEU A 107 -23.83 6.33 9.74
C LEU A 107 -23.83 7.76 9.23
N ALA A 108 -23.44 8.75 10.02
CA ALA A 108 -23.57 10.18 9.68
C ALA A 108 -22.92 10.57 8.34
N ASP A 109 -21.88 9.83 7.92
CA ASP A 109 -21.15 10.07 6.68
C ASP A 109 -21.44 9.04 5.57
N VAL A 110 -22.35 8.11 5.81
CA VAL A 110 -22.74 7.10 4.81
C VAL A 110 -23.95 7.62 4.04
N ALA A 111 -23.91 7.59 2.71
CA ALA A 111 -25.02 7.95 1.85
C ALA A 111 -26.16 6.91 1.97
N VAL A 112 -26.94 6.99 3.06
CA VAL A 112 -28.12 6.16 3.26
C VAL A 112 -29.30 6.81 2.56
N ALA A 113 -30.10 6.02 1.82
CA ALA A 113 -31.34 6.51 1.25
C ALA A 113 -32.26 7.12 2.32
N PRO A 114 -32.88 8.30 2.08
CA PRO A 114 -33.73 8.95 3.08
C PRO A 114 -34.83 8.02 3.58
N PRO A 115 -35.21 8.07 4.86
CA PRO A 115 -36.23 7.19 5.47
C PRO A 115 -37.60 7.20 4.76
N GLU A 116 -37.89 8.23 3.97
CA GLU A 116 -39.14 8.37 3.23
C GLU A 116 -39.28 7.38 2.06
N ASP A 117 -38.15 6.90 1.49
CA ASP A 117 -38.18 5.94 0.41
C ASP A 117 -38.45 4.49 0.90
N LEU A 118 -38.22 4.21 2.15
CA LEU A 118 -38.53 2.91 2.79
C LEU A 118 -40.04 2.70 3.01
N LYS A 119 -40.87 3.77 3.07
CA LYS A 119 -42.30 3.68 3.29
C LYS A 119 -43.12 3.53 2.00
N ARG A 120 -42.55 3.65 0.82
CA ARG A 120 -43.25 3.60 -0.48
C ARG A 120 -43.15 2.28 -1.25
N ALA A 121 -42.61 1.24 -0.68
CA ALA A 121 -42.49 -0.08 -1.32
C ALA A 121 -43.79 -0.89 -1.36
N GLY A 122 -44.95 -0.29 -1.21
CA GLY A 122 -46.26 -0.95 -1.11
C GLY A 122 -47.39 -0.28 -1.83
N ALA A 123 -47.26 0.23 -3.05
CA ALA A 123 -48.44 0.47 -3.92
C ALA A 123 -47.99 0.78 -5.35
N GLY A 124 -48.21 -0.19 -6.24
CA GLY A 124 -48.00 0.02 -7.66
C GLY A 124 -48.95 1.03 -8.31
N LYS A 125 -48.42 1.84 -9.21
CA LYS A 125 -49.06 2.26 -10.47
C LYS A 125 -48.05 2.97 -11.35
N THR A 126 -47.88 2.47 -12.52
CA THR A 126 -47.08 2.99 -13.65
C THR A 126 -47.53 4.40 -14.04
N ALA A 127 -46.62 5.35 -14.03
CA ALA A 127 -46.75 6.58 -14.81
C ALA A 127 -45.39 6.91 -15.43
N LYS A 128 -45.34 6.84 -16.74
CA LYS A 128 -44.24 7.32 -17.58
C LYS A 128 -44.02 8.80 -17.30
N LYS A 129 -42.92 9.17 -16.64
CA LYS A 129 -42.50 10.56 -16.52
C LYS A 129 -41.26 10.78 -17.39
N LYS A 130 -41.43 11.70 -18.35
CA LYS A 130 -40.41 12.22 -19.25
C LYS A 130 -39.19 12.65 -18.41
N LEU A 131 -38.01 12.12 -18.73
CA LEU A 131 -36.76 12.62 -18.15
C LEU A 131 -36.55 14.08 -18.56
N THR A 132 -36.74 14.98 -17.64
CA THR A 132 -36.21 16.34 -17.75
C THR A 132 -34.79 16.28 -17.20
N VAL A 133 -33.81 16.46 -18.05
CA VAL A 133 -32.42 16.64 -17.64
C VAL A 133 -32.34 17.90 -16.78
N VAL A 134 -32.23 17.72 -15.47
CA VAL A 134 -31.94 18.82 -14.55
C VAL A 134 -30.44 19.11 -14.73
N PRO A 135 -30.04 20.34 -15.10
CA PRO A 135 -28.62 20.69 -15.16
C PRO A 135 -28.04 20.53 -13.74
N PRO A 136 -26.77 20.08 -13.62
CA PRO A 136 -26.16 19.84 -12.32
C PRO A 136 -26.26 21.10 -11.48
N THR A 137 -26.87 20.97 -10.31
CA THR A 137 -26.94 22.02 -9.28
C THR A 137 -25.50 22.48 -9.02
N ARG A 138 -25.21 23.77 -9.23
CA ARG A 138 -23.94 24.38 -8.88
C ARG A 138 -23.66 24.12 -7.39
N THR A 139 -22.93 23.06 -7.09
CA THR A 139 -22.31 22.84 -5.79
C THR A 139 -21.54 24.12 -5.46
N ARG A 140 -21.78 24.68 -4.28
CA ARG A 140 -21.12 25.89 -3.76
C ARG A 140 -19.60 25.66 -3.91
N ARG A 141 -18.95 26.31 -4.88
CA ARG A 141 -17.51 26.14 -5.14
C ARG A 141 -16.76 26.30 -3.82
N LYS A 142 -16.17 25.22 -3.32
CA LYS A 142 -15.29 25.31 -2.14
C LYS A 142 -14.19 26.31 -2.51
N ASN A 143 -13.97 27.35 -1.70
CA ASN A 143 -13.00 28.39 -1.99
C ASN A 143 -11.60 27.88 -1.66
N TRP A 144 -11.07 27.05 -2.54
CA TRP A 144 -9.77 26.42 -2.37
C TRP A 144 -8.62 27.43 -2.33
N ALA A 145 -8.68 28.49 -3.14
CA ALA A 145 -7.68 29.57 -3.10
C ALA A 145 -7.56 30.19 -1.71
N LYS A 146 -8.70 30.44 -1.02
CA LYS A 146 -8.69 30.97 0.35
C LYS A 146 -8.08 29.98 1.35
N LYS A 147 -8.39 28.69 1.22
CA LYS A 147 -7.81 27.66 2.09
C LYS A 147 -6.31 27.52 1.83
N ALA A 148 -5.88 27.51 0.58
CA ALA A 148 -4.48 27.43 0.21
C ALA A 148 -3.68 28.64 0.70
N LEU A 149 -4.20 29.87 0.56
CA LEU A 149 -3.56 31.10 1.07
C LEU A 149 -3.46 31.15 2.60
N ALA A 150 -4.21 30.31 3.31
CA ALA A 150 -4.13 30.24 4.78
C ALA A 150 -2.94 29.37 5.27
N LEU A 151 -2.30 28.61 4.38
CA LEU A 151 -1.13 27.81 4.72
C LEU A 151 0.10 28.71 4.93
N SER A 152 1.01 28.23 5.76
CA SER A 152 2.28 28.90 6.02
C SER A 152 3.07 29.09 4.71
N LYS A 153 3.67 30.27 4.50
CA LYS A 153 4.48 30.60 3.33
C LYS A 153 3.76 30.47 1.97
N ALA A 154 2.44 30.31 1.96
CA ALA A 154 1.67 30.28 0.71
C ALA A 154 1.73 31.62 -0.01
N LYS A 155 1.82 31.59 -1.33
CA LYS A 155 1.90 32.78 -2.17
C LYS A 155 1.04 32.63 -3.43
N LYS A 156 0.48 33.75 -3.94
CA LYS A 156 -0.22 33.72 -5.21
C LYS A 156 0.78 33.40 -6.32
N ALA A 157 0.40 32.53 -7.23
CA ALA A 157 1.22 32.12 -8.36
C ALA A 157 0.35 31.74 -9.55
N ALA A 158 0.92 31.85 -10.76
CA ALA A 158 0.27 31.36 -11.97
C ALA A 158 0.07 29.83 -11.90
N ALA A 159 -0.89 29.32 -12.68
CA ALA A 159 -1.08 27.90 -12.86
C ALA A 159 0.21 27.24 -13.39
N PRO A 160 0.51 25.97 -13.00
CA PRO A 160 1.64 25.26 -13.54
C PRO A 160 1.46 25.04 -15.06
N SER A 161 2.49 25.36 -15.84
CA SER A 161 2.46 25.31 -17.31
C SER A 161 2.99 23.98 -17.90
N GLY A 162 3.37 23.03 -17.06
CA GLY A 162 3.94 21.74 -17.47
C GLY A 162 4.43 20.94 -16.29
N PRO A 163 5.24 19.90 -16.52
CA PRO A 163 5.74 19.05 -15.47
C PRO A 163 6.68 19.82 -14.53
N PHE A 164 6.65 19.45 -13.26
CA PHE A 164 7.60 19.95 -12.26
C PHE A 164 8.60 18.84 -11.88
N GLU A 165 9.75 19.22 -11.37
CA GLU A 165 10.74 18.27 -10.90
C GLU A 165 10.32 17.69 -9.53
N PRO A 166 10.15 16.33 -9.40
CA PRO A 166 9.69 15.75 -8.15
C PRO A 166 10.77 15.71 -7.06
N GLN A 167 10.34 15.81 -5.80
CA GLN A 167 11.18 15.50 -4.65
C GLN A 167 11.43 13.99 -4.59
N LEU A 168 12.69 13.60 -4.32
CA LEU A 168 13.17 12.23 -4.31
C LEU A 168 13.68 11.82 -2.93
N ALA A 169 13.31 10.62 -2.50
CA ALA A 169 13.77 10.07 -1.23
C ALA A 169 15.18 9.49 -1.33
N LYS A 170 16.01 9.73 -0.28
CA LYS A 170 17.26 9.01 -0.06
C LYS A 170 16.99 7.63 0.53
N LEU A 171 17.84 6.66 0.20
CA LEU A 171 17.79 5.33 0.81
C LEU A 171 18.37 5.42 2.22
N GLY A 172 17.63 4.90 3.18
CA GLY A 172 18.05 4.70 4.57
C GLY A 172 18.07 3.21 4.92
N ASP A 173 18.89 2.85 5.90
CA ASP A 173 18.99 1.46 6.38
C ASP A 173 17.93 1.16 7.43
N ALA A 174 17.49 2.17 8.18
CA ALA A 174 16.41 2.10 9.14
C ALA A 174 15.48 3.32 9.04
N PRO A 175 14.23 3.21 9.51
CA PRO A 175 13.33 4.34 9.62
C PRO A 175 13.88 5.40 10.58
N PRO A 176 13.79 6.69 10.25
CA PRO A 176 14.12 7.74 11.20
C PRO A 176 13.04 7.82 12.29
N GLN A 177 13.48 8.17 13.52
CA GLN A 177 12.63 8.25 14.69
C GLN A 177 12.28 9.70 15.06
N GLY A 178 11.21 9.87 15.82
CA GLY A 178 10.79 11.13 16.43
C GLY A 178 9.64 11.83 15.74
N GLY A 179 8.90 12.62 16.48
CA GLY A 179 7.63 13.26 16.05
C GLY A 179 7.73 14.25 14.89
N GLN A 180 8.94 14.63 14.45
CA GLN A 180 9.14 15.43 13.24
C GLN A 180 9.06 14.62 11.94
N TRP A 181 8.86 13.31 12.01
CA TRP A 181 8.72 12.44 10.85
C TRP A 181 7.29 11.92 10.74
N VAL A 182 6.83 11.83 9.50
CA VAL A 182 5.64 11.08 9.10
C VAL A 182 6.05 9.94 8.18
N HIS A 183 5.38 8.83 8.28
CA HIS A 183 5.69 7.60 7.57
C HIS A 183 4.50 7.20 6.69
N GLU A 184 4.76 7.02 5.41
CA GLU A 184 3.78 6.60 4.41
C GLU A 184 4.19 5.25 3.84
N ILE A 185 3.23 4.48 3.35
CA ILE A 185 3.51 3.29 2.56
C ILE A 185 4.37 3.67 1.35
N LYS A 186 5.40 2.91 1.10
CA LYS A 186 6.12 2.98 -0.15
C LYS A 186 5.37 2.14 -1.19
N TRP A 187 4.50 2.81 -1.92
CA TRP A 187 3.78 2.21 -3.03
C TRP A 187 4.75 1.70 -4.10
N ASP A 188 4.46 0.53 -4.67
CA ASP A 188 5.24 -0.01 -5.80
C ASP A 188 4.48 0.24 -7.10
N GLY A 189 4.86 1.30 -7.80
CA GLY A 189 4.13 1.79 -8.97
C GLY A 189 4.94 2.69 -9.88
N TYR A 190 4.22 3.54 -10.62
CA TYR A 190 4.81 4.60 -11.44
C TYR A 190 4.49 5.96 -10.86
N ARG A 191 5.53 6.76 -10.57
CA ARG A 191 5.37 8.15 -10.17
C ARG A 191 4.68 8.94 -11.26
N ILE A 192 3.54 9.53 -10.92
CA ILE A 192 2.80 10.45 -11.78
C ILE A 192 2.73 11.81 -11.12
N LEU A 193 2.99 12.83 -11.91
CA LEU A 193 2.79 14.24 -11.58
C LEU A 193 1.59 14.72 -12.37
N ALA A 194 0.63 15.34 -11.70
CA ALA A 194 -0.54 15.89 -12.39
C ALA A 194 -0.52 17.42 -12.28
N THR A 195 -0.72 18.09 -13.41
CA THR A 195 -0.90 19.54 -13.47
C THR A 195 -2.28 19.87 -14.00
N VAL A 196 -2.91 20.86 -13.39
CA VAL A 196 -4.20 21.40 -13.84
C VAL A 196 -4.01 22.88 -14.15
N ALA A 197 -4.35 23.29 -15.35
CA ALA A 197 -4.35 24.69 -15.77
C ALA A 197 -5.66 25.02 -16.49
N GLU A 198 -6.39 26.03 -16.00
CA GLU A 198 -7.72 26.39 -16.53
C GLU A 198 -8.71 25.20 -16.60
N GLY A 199 -8.59 24.27 -15.65
CA GLY A 199 -9.37 23.03 -15.59
C GLY A 199 -8.86 21.91 -16.50
N ASN A 200 -7.86 22.16 -17.36
CA ASN A 200 -7.25 21.14 -18.20
C ASN A 200 -6.23 20.31 -17.40
N VAL A 201 -6.36 19.01 -17.40
CA VAL A 201 -5.50 18.08 -16.68
C VAL A 201 -4.45 17.48 -17.61
N GLN A 202 -3.19 17.55 -17.19
CA GLN A 202 -2.07 16.86 -17.82
C GLN A 202 -1.37 15.96 -16.82
N LEU A 203 -0.99 14.76 -17.27
CA LEU A 203 -0.32 13.74 -16.47
C LEU A 203 1.06 13.48 -17.02
N TRP A 204 2.06 13.47 -16.14
CA TRP A 204 3.46 13.36 -16.50
C TRP A 204 4.11 12.22 -15.70
N SER A 205 4.94 11.44 -16.35
CA SER A 205 5.81 10.51 -15.64
C SER A 205 6.90 11.26 -14.87
N ARG A 206 7.60 10.57 -13.97
CA ARG A 206 8.75 11.11 -13.23
C ARG A 206 9.80 11.79 -14.12
N ASN A 207 9.94 11.34 -15.36
CA ASN A 207 10.93 11.85 -16.32
C ASN A 207 10.29 12.85 -17.29
N ALA A 208 9.20 13.51 -16.90
CA ALA A 208 8.49 14.51 -17.70
C ALA A 208 7.94 14.02 -19.04
N LEU A 209 7.70 12.71 -19.20
CA LEU A 209 7.01 12.17 -20.37
C LEU A 209 5.50 12.30 -20.16
N GLU A 210 4.80 12.77 -21.16
CA GLU A 210 3.35 12.94 -21.09
C GLU A 210 2.62 11.58 -21.13
N TRP A 211 1.72 11.39 -20.17
CA TRP A 211 0.92 10.19 -19.99
C TRP A 211 -0.59 10.44 -19.99
N THR A 212 -1.03 11.65 -20.26
CA THR A 212 -2.46 12.06 -20.23
C THR A 212 -3.35 11.14 -21.05
N GLY A 213 -2.92 10.80 -22.27
CA GLY A 213 -3.66 9.90 -23.16
C GLY A 213 -3.63 8.43 -22.74
N LYS A 214 -2.67 8.02 -21.88
CA LYS A 214 -2.55 6.64 -21.38
C LYS A 214 -3.41 6.39 -20.14
N LEU A 215 -3.82 7.45 -19.45
CA LEU A 215 -4.52 7.37 -18.15
C LEU A 215 -5.80 8.22 -18.17
N PRO A 216 -6.74 7.95 -19.11
CA PRO A 216 -7.95 8.77 -19.25
C PRO A 216 -8.81 8.76 -17.98
N GLU A 217 -8.91 7.63 -17.27
CA GLU A 217 -9.71 7.52 -16.04
C GLU A 217 -9.15 8.41 -14.92
N ILE A 218 -7.83 8.44 -14.74
CA ILE A 218 -7.17 9.31 -13.75
C ILE A 218 -7.34 10.78 -14.13
N ARG A 219 -7.14 11.12 -15.41
CA ARG A 219 -7.36 12.49 -15.93
C ARG A 219 -8.78 12.96 -15.63
N ASP A 220 -9.78 12.15 -15.96
CA ASP A 220 -11.18 12.51 -15.83
C ASP A 220 -11.60 12.62 -14.37
N ALA A 221 -11.06 11.75 -13.49
CA ALA A 221 -11.27 11.84 -12.05
C ALA A 221 -10.66 13.12 -11.44
N ILE A 222 -9.47 13.53 -11.86
CA ILE A 222 -8.87 14.81 -11.43
C ILE A 222 -9.70 15.99 -11.97
N ALA A 223 -10.14 15.95 -13.23
CA ALA A 223 -10.99 16.98 -13.80
C ALA A 223 -12.33 17.14 -13.05
N ALA A 224 -12.90 16.02 -12.56
CA ALA A 224 -14.11 15.99 -11.76
C ALA A 224 -13.97 16.71 -10.39
N LEU A 225 -12.74 16.89 -9.88
CA LEU A 225 -12.49 17.71 -8.69
C LEU A 225 -12.86 19.19 -8.88
N GLY A 226 -12.99 19.63 -10.13
CA GLY A 226 -13.39 21.00 -10.49
C GLY A 226 -12.39 22.08 -10.10
N LEU A 227 -11.10 21.73 -9.98
CA LEU A 227 -10.00 22.65 -9.67
C LEU A 227 -9.69 23.54 -10.87
N THR A 228 -9.45 24.82 -10.61
CA THR A 228 -9.04 25.76 -11.68
C THR A 228 -7.56 25.55 -12.03
N SER A 229 -6.72 25.35 -11.03
CA SER A 229 -5.32 25.00 -11.20
C SER A 229 -4.83 24.14 -10.04
N ALA A 230 -3.93 23.19 -10.32
CA ALA A 230 -3.32 22.35 -9.29
C ALA A 230 -1.97 21.77 -9.77
N ALA A 231 -1.11 21.42 -8.81
CA ALA A 231 0.04 20.56 -9.01
C ALA A 231 -0.02 19.44 -7.94
N LEU A 232 -0.17 18.21 -8.38
CA LEU A 232 -0.39 17.03 -7.56
C LEU A 232 0.72 16.03 -7.78
N ASP A 233 1.14 15.38 -6.71
CA ASP A 233 2.20 14.38 -6.73
C ASP A 233 1.71 13.06 -6.11
N GLY A 234 1.91 11.95 -6.82
CA GLY A 234 1.41 10.66 -6.38
C GLY A 234 2.04 9.47 -7.11
N GLU A 235 1.63 8.29 -6.74
CA GLU A 235 2.04 7.03 -7.34
C GLU A 235 0.83 6.36 -8.01
N LEU A 236 0.99 5.92 -9.25
CA LEU A 236 0.01 5.10 -9.97
C LEU A 236 0.25 3.65 -9.61
N ILE A 237 -0.78 2.99 -9.07
CA ILE A 237 -0.73 1.61 -8.62
C ILE A 237 -1.87 0.79 -9.22
N ALA A 238 -1.72 -0.54 -9.22
CA ALA A 238 -2.79 -1.50 -9.43
C ALA A 238 -3.01 -2.31 -8.14
N GLY A 239 -4.14 -2.99 -8.01
CA GLY A 239 -4.45 -3.82 -6.85
C GLY A 239 -4.36 -3.06 -5.52
N ALA A 240 -3.61 -3.59 -4.58
CA ALA A 240 -3.30 -2.97 -3.28
C ALA A 240 -2.02 -2.11 -3.31
N GLY A 241 -1.27 -2.09 -4.42
CA GLY A 241 -0.02 -1.35 -4.57
C GLY A 241 1.17 -2.01 -3.87
N THR A 242 1.11 -3.32 -3.70
CA THR A 242 2.18 -4.16 -3.14
C THR A 242 3.24 -4.48 -4.20
N LYS A 243 4.30 -5.17 -3.80
CA LYS A 243 5.36 -5.63 -4.74
C LYS A 243 4.81 -6.58 -5.80
N GLU A 244 3.88 -7.44 -5.42
CA GLU A 244 3.24 -8.42 -6.30
C GLU A 244 2.37 -7.74 -7.36
N ASP A 245 1.76 -6.61 -7.01
CA ASP A 245 0.85 -5.86 -7.89
C ASP A 245 1.56 -5.06 -9.00
N PHE A 246 2.88 -4.88 -8.91
CA PHE A 246 3.63 -4.15 -9.94
C PHE A 246 3.56 -4.82 -11.31
N ASN A 247 3.58 -6.15 -11.36
CA ASN A 247 3.40 -6.89 -12.61
C ASN A 247 1.97 -6.71 -13.17
N LEU A 248 0.96 -6.64 -12.30
CA LEU A 248 -0.42 -6.35 -12.69
C LEU A 248 -0.53 -4.93 -13.28
N LEU A 249 0.13 -3.95 -12.66
CA LEU A 249 0.20 -2.58 -13.18
C LEU A 249 0.81 -2.54 -14.59
N GLN A 250 1.93 -3.22 -14.81
CA GLN A 250 2.57 -3.29 -16.12
C GLN A 250 1.68 -3.96 -17.16
N ALA A 251 1.07 -5.10 -16.82
CA ALA A 251 0.16 -5.83 -17.70
C ALA A 251 -1.10 -5.02 -18.04
N THR A 252 -1.58 -4.20 -17.09
CA THR A 252 -2.73 -3.29 -17.33
C THR A 252 -2.35 -2.17 -18.29
N LEU A 253 -1.18 -1.56 -18.11
CA LEU A 253 -0.71 -0.47 -18.97
C LEU A 253 -0.32 -0.94 -20.37
N SER A 254 0.09 -2.21 -20.54
CA SER A 254 0.35 -2.82 -21.87
C SER A 254 -0.93 -3.32 -22.56
N GLY A 255 -2.06 -3.35 -21.86
CA GLY A 255 -3.34 -3.86 -22.38
C GLY A 255 -3.48 -5.39 -22.32
N GLU A 256 -2.53 -6.11 -21.70
CA GLU A 256 -2.57 -7.57 -21.55
C GLU A 256 -3.59 -8.02 -20.49
N ARG A 257 -3.86 -7.18 -19.51
CA ARG A 257 -4.86 -7.39 -18.46
C ARG A 257 -5.68 -6.13 -18.24
N GLN A 258 -6.86 -6.30 -17.67
CA GLN A 258 -7.67 -5.17 -17.17
C GLN A 258 -7.66 -5.19 -15.66
N SER A 259 -7.30 -4.07 -15.06
CA SER A 259 -7.37 -3.82 -13.62
C SER A 259 -7.69 -2.35 -13.39
N ILE A 260 -8.32 -2.06 -12.26
CA ILE A 260 -8.56 -0.68 -11.85
C ILE A 260 -7.23 -0.09 -11.38
N LEU A 261 -6.78 0.95 -12.08
CA LEU A 261 -5.64 1.75 -11.66
C LEU A 261 -6.07 2.76 -10.60
N THR A 262 -5.21 2.99 -9.63
CA THR A 262 -5.43 3.97 -8.57
C THR A 262 -4.27 4.95 -8.52
N TYR A 263 -4.58 6.23 -8.42
CA TYR A 263 -3.60 7.28 -8.22
C TYR A 263 -3.55 7.65 -6.73
N ALA A 264 -2.54 7.12 -6.03
CA ALA A 264 -2.29 7.36 -4.61
C ALA A 264 -1.56 8.69 -4.43
N LEU A 265 -2.30 9.73 -4.11
CA LEU A 265 -1.83 11.10 -3.97
C LEU A 265 -1.21 11.33 -2.60
N PHE A 266 -0.01 11.85 -2.54
CA PHE A 266 0.72 12.07 -1.28
C PHE A 266 1.25 13.50 -1.10
N ASP A 267 1.17 14.38 -2.11
CA ASP A 267 1.52 15.79 -1.97
C ASP A 267 0.71 16.69 -2.92
N LEU A 268 0.58 17.96 -2.52
CA LEU A 268 -0.10 19.02 -3.25
C LEU A 268 0.76 20.29 -3.16
N LEU A 269 1.14 20.84 -4.31
CA LEU A 269 2.12 21.92 -4.40
C LEU A 269 1.52 23.25 -4.88
N HIS A 270 0.41 23.17 -5.59
CA HIS A 270 -0.32 24.32 -6.11
C HIS A 270 -1.81 24.06 -6.07
N LEU A 271 -2.62 25.04 -5.71
CA LEU A 271 -4.08 24.95 -5.70
C LEU A 271 -4.75 26.30 -5.98
N ASP A 272 -5.57 26.34 -7.05
CA ASP A 272 -6.43 27.47 -7.42
C ASP A 272 -5.71 28.86 -7.37
N GLY A 273 -4.57 28.95 -8.04
CA GLY A 273 -3.80 30.18 -8.14
C GLY A 273 -2.88 30.49 -6.95
N VAL A 274 -2.62 29.47 -6.11
CA VAL A 274 -1.75 29.60 -4.94
C VAL A 274 -0.69 28.51 -4.95
N ASP A 275 0.58 28.93 -4.91
CA ASP A 275 1.73 28.05 -4.67
C ASP A 275 1.85 27.80 -3.16
N ILE A 276 1.87 26.53 -2.78
CA ILE A 276 1.96 26.04 -1.40
C ILE A 276 3.17 25.12 -1.20
N ALA A 277 4.05 24.98 -2.18
CA ALA A 277 5.22 24.11 -2.09
C ALA A 277 6.12 24.45 -0.90
N ASP A 278 6.22 25.73 -0.54
CA ASP A 278 6.99 26.19 0.60
C ASP A 278 6.33 25.96 1.97
N ALA A 279 5.05 25.58 2.00
CA ALA A 279 4.35 25.24 3.25
C ALA A 279 4.88 23.94 3.86
N PRO A 280 4.78 23.74 5.18
CA PRO A 280 5.07 22.48 5.83
C PRO A 280 4.28 21.30 5.21
N LEU A 281 4.91 20.11 5.13
CA LEU A 281 4.29 18.93 4.52
C LEU A 281 2.91 18.62 5.11
N LEU A 282 2.78 18.65 6.45
CA LEU A 282 1.50 18.32 7.09
C LEU A 282 0.38 19.29 6.71
N GLU A 283 0.67 20.57 6.51
CA GLU A 283 -0.30 21.55 6.05
C GLU A 283 -0.76 21.23 4.62
N ARG A 284 0.18 20.91 3.72
CA ARG A 284 -0.12 20.50 2.35
C ARG A 284 -0.94 19.21 2.30
N LYS A 285 -0.58 18.22 3.12
CA LYS A 285 -1.32 16.94 3.22
C LYS A 285 -2.73 17.12 3.77
N ALA A 286 -2.93 17.95 4.78
CA ALA A 286 -4.25 18.26 5.32
C ALA A 286 -5.15 18.92 4.26
N LEU A 287 -4.57 19.83 3.46
CA LEU A 287 -5.31 20.44 2.36
C LEU A 287 -5.62 19.44 1.24
N LEU A 288 -4.65 18.58 0.86
CA LEU A 288 -4.86 17.49 -0.09
C LEU A 288 -5.96 16.54 0.35
N HIS A 289 -5.94 16.10 1.61
CA HIS A 289 -6.99 15.28 2.19
C HIS A 289 -8.38 15.94 2.05
N SER A 290 -8.46 17.25 2.35
CA SER A 290 -9.71 18.01 2.20
C SER A 290 -10.17 18.14 0.74
N VAL A 291 -9.24 18.17 -0.23
CA VAL A 291 -9.56 18.18 -1.67
C VAL A 291 -10.13 16.84 -2.10
N LEU A 292 -9.58 15.75 -1.57
CA LEU A 292 -9.97 14.37 -1.91
C LEU A 292 -11.15 13.84 -1.05
N GLU A 293 -11.65 14.63 -0.09
CA GLU A 293 -12.75 14.26 0.77
C GLU A 293 -14.01 13.91 -0.05
N GLY A 294 -14.55 12.70 0.17
CA GLY A 294 -15.70 12.17 -0.58
C GLY A 294 -15.38 11.67 -1.98
N GLN A 295 -14.08 11.60 -2.35
CA GLN A 295 -13.64 10.96 -3.57
C GLN A 295 -13.29 9.49 -3.28
N GLY A 296 -13.62 8.62 -4.24
CA GLY A 296 -13.22 7.22 -4.26
C GLY A 296 -12.24 6.94 -5.41
N ARG A 297 -11.99 5.66 -5.67
CA ARG A 297 -11.20 5.25 -6.84
C ARG A 297 -11.70 5.93 -8.13
N PRO A 298 -10.81 6.32 -9.02
CA PRO A 298 -9.39 5.99 -9.07
C PRO A 298 -8.46 6.94 -8.30
N LEU A 299 -8.97 7.86 -7.48
CA LEU A 299 -8.14 8.73 -6.64
C LEU A 299 -8.11 8.21 -5.20
N ALA A 300 -6.94 8.22 -4.58
CA ALA A 300 -6.76 7.84 -3.18
C ALA A 300 -5.79 8.78 -2.48
N PHE A 301 -6.08 9.11 -1.22
CA PHE A 301 -5.14 9.82 -0.36
C PHE A 301 -4.13 8.83 0.22
N SER A 302 -2.83 9.08 0.04
CA SER A 302 -1.78 8.32 0.71
C SER A 302 -1.72 8.73 2.18
N SER A 303 -2.27 7.89 3.05
CA SER A 303 -2.29 8.10 4.48
C SER A 303 -0.88 8.06 5.08
N HIS A 304 -0.72 8.61 6.28
CA HIS A 304 0.54 8.61 7.01
C HIS A 304 0.30 8.40 8.49
N VAL A 305 1.31 7.87 9.17
CA VAL A 305 1.41 7.86 10.64
C VAL A 305 2.55 8.76 11.06
N GLN A 306 2.47 9.34 12.26
CA GLN A 306 3.50 10.25 12.80
C GLN A 306 4.20 9.58 13.97
N GLY A 307 5.53 9.62 13.97
CA GLY A 307 6.35 9.28 15.13
C GLY A 307 7.09 7.96 15.01
N ASP A 308 6.45 6.82 15.27
CA ASP A 308 7.11 5.52 15.34
C ASP A 308 7.36 4.92 13.94
N GLY A 309 8.59 5.10 13.46
CA GLY A 309 9.02 4.61 12.16
C GLY A 309 9.23 3.10 12.12
N ASP A 310 9.66 2.49 13.22
CA ASP A 310 9.90 1.04 13.27
C ASP A 310 8.57 0.29 13.21
N GLU A 311 7.55 0.76 13.93
CA GLU A 311 6.22 0.19 13.88
C GLU A 311 5.58 0.36 12.48
N ALA A 312 5.68 1.54 11.88
CA ALA A 312 5.22 1.75 10.51
C ALA A 312 5.92 0.83 9.51
N TYR A 313 7.22 0.61 9.69
CA TYR A 313 8.01 -0.27 8.84
C TYR A 313 7.61 -1.74 9.01
N ARG A 314 7.44 -2.19 10.26
CA ARG A 314 6.97 -3.54 10.58
C ARG A 314 5.61 -3.83 9.93
N LEU A 315 4.63 -2.94 10.13
CA LEU A 315 3.29 -3.07 9.56
C LEU A 315 3.31 -3.08 8.02
N ALA A 316 4.15 -2.25 7.39
CA ALA A 316 4.30 -2.27 5.94
C ALA A 316 4.86 -3.61 5.43
N GLY A 317 5.76 -4.25 6.21
CA GLY A 317 6.30 -5.57 5.89
C GLY A 317 5.26 -6.67 5.99
N GLU A 318 4.48 -6.68 7.05
CA GLU A 318 3.40 -7.66 7.27
C GLU A 318 2.32 -7.60 6.18
N GLN A 319 2.13 -6.44 5.58
CA GLN A 319 1.19 -6.24 4.48
C GLN A 319 1.85 -6.34 3.09
N HIS A 320 3.06 -6.88 2.99
CA HIS A 320 3.80 -7.10 1.74
C HIS A 320 4.12 -5.84 0.92
N PHE A 321 4.08 -4.64 1.52
CA PHE A 321 4.50 -3.43 0.84
C PHE A 321 6.03 -3.39 0.65
N GLU A 322 6.49 -2.59 -0.31
CA GLU A 322 7.93 -2.44 -0.61
C GLU A 322 8.73 -1.81 0.54
N GLY A 323 8.05 -1.19 1.49
CA GLY A 323 8.63 -0.50 2.62
C GLY A 323 7.85 0.77 2.97
N ILE A 324 8.55 1.76 3.50
CA ILE A 324 7.98 3.06 3.85
C ILE A 324 8.77 4.23 3.27
N ILE A 325 8.09 5.36 3.10
CA ILE A 325 8.69 6.67 2.86
C ILE A 325 8.49 7.51 4.12
N SER A 326 9.59 7.85 4.78
CA SER A 326 9.59 8.77 5.91
C SER A 326 9.86 10.17 5.42
N LYS A 327 8.99 11.13 5.77
CA LYS A 327 9.04 12.52 5.32
C LYS A 327 9.09 13.46 6.51
N ARG A 328 9.89 14.52 6.43
CA ARG A 328 9.89 15.59 7.46
C ARG A 328 8.57 16.36 7.42
N ALA A 329 7.85 16.33 8.53
CA ALA A 329 6.52 16.92 8.70
C ALA A 329 6.50 18.46 8.50
N ASP A 330 7.59 19.10 8.90
CA ASP A 330 7.78 20.55 8.98
C ASP A 330 8.45 21.17 7.75
N ARG A 331 8.79 20.38 6.72
CA ARG A 331 9.59 20.84 5.59
C ARG A 331 8.77 21.18 4.36
N SER A 332 9.31 22.14 3.59
CA SER A 332 8.86 22.49 2.25
C SER A 332 9.10 21.35 1.26
N TYR A 333 8.45 21.39 0.13
CA TYR A 333 8.75 20.51 -1.00
C TYR A 333 9.97 21.05 -1.77
N HIS A 334 10.96 20.19 -2.00
CA HIS A 334 12.18 20.54 -2.72
C HIS A 334 12.40 19.60 -3.89
N SER A 335 12.63 20.13 -5.07
CA SER A 335 13.00 19.35 -6.24
C SER A 335 14.26 18.55 -6.01
N GLY A 336 14.31 17.34 -6.58
CA GLY A 336 15.46 16.46 -6.51
C GLY A 336 15.58 15.71 -5.17
N ARG A 337 16.79 15.25 -4.85
CA ARG A 337 17.04 14.37 -3.73
C ARG A 337 17.47 15.15 -2.49
N SER A 338 16.72 14.96 -1.39
CA SER A 338 17.01 15.61 -0.10
C SER A 338 17.01 14.61 1.06
N GLU A 339 17.52 15.04 2.23
CA GLU A 339 17.44 14.29 3.49
C GLU A 339 16.04 14.34 4.12
N ASP A 340 15.17 15.23 3.64
CA ASP A 340 13.84 15.42 4.19
C ASP A 340 12.89 14.26 3.83
N TRP A 341 13.21 13.50 2.79
CA TRP A 341 12.53 12.26 2.43
C TRP A 341 13.50 11.09 2.45
N ARG A 342 13.17 10.06 3.23
CA ARG A 342 13.93 8.82 3.34
C ARG A 342 13.06 7.62 3.00
N LYS A 343 13.57 6.71 2.19
CA LYS A 343 12.91 5.43 1.90
C LYS A 343 13.62 4.31 2.63
N THR A 344 12.86 3.52 3.38
CA THR A 344 13.32 2.29 4.00
C THR A 344 12.57 1.13 3.36
N LYS A 345 13.32 0.27 2.66
CA LYS A 345 12.72 -0.85 1.90
C LYS A 345 12.72 -2.10 2.75
N GLN A 346 11.63 -2.89 2.67
CA GLN A 346 11.57 -4.21 3.29
C GLN A 346 12.64 -5.13 2.71
N LEU A 347 13.31 -5.81 3.59
CA LEU A 347 14.19 -6.90 3.22
C LEU A 347 13.33 -8.14 2.94
N ALA A 348 13.56 -8.78 1.80
CA ALA A 348 13.09 -10.13 1.62
C ALA A 348 14.02 -11.07 2.40
N SER A 349 13.51 -12.13 2.99
CA SER A 349 14.32 -13.23 3.51
C SER A 349 13.95 -14.52 2.80
N ASP A 350 14.93 -15.40 2.65
CA ASP A 350 14.74 -16.73 2.09
C ASP A 350 15.89 -17.63 2.56
N GLU A 351 15.68 -18.93 2.50
CA GLU A 351 16.69 -19.91 2.84
C GLU A 351 17.51 -20.31 1.61
N PHE A 352 18.82 -20.20 1.74
CA PHE A 352 19.75 -20.57 0.67
C PHE A 352 20.74 -21.61 1.15
N ALA A 353 21.03 -22.57 0.27
CA ALA A 353 22.06 -23.55 0.52
C ALA A 353 23.44 -22.88 0.40
N VAL A 354 24.33 -23.16 1.36
CA VAL A 354 25.73 -22.74 1.30
C VAL A 354 26.51 -23.75 0.48
N VAL A 355 27.14 -23.24 -0.58
CA VAL A 355 27.89 -24.05 -1.56
C VAL A 355 29.37 -23.69 -1.62
N GLY A 356 29.83 -22.79 -0.75
CA GLY A 356 31.23 -22.38 -0.70
C GLY A 356 31.45 -21.12 0.10
N TYR A 357 32.67 -20.64 0.10
CA TYR A 357 33.09 -19.41 0.75
C TYR A 357 34.28 -18.75 0.07
N THR A 358 34.45 -17.45 0.32
CA THR A 358 35.64 -16.70 -0.07
C THR A 358 36.60 -16.58 1.09
N ALA A 359 37.88 -16.38 0.81
CA ALA A 359 38.87 -16.05 1.83
C ALA A 359 38.52 -14.72 2.51
N PRO A 360 38.83 -14.56 3.80
CA PRO A 360 38.62 -13.29 4.51
C PRO A 360 39.52 -12.19 3.93
N LYS A 361 39.05 -10.95 3.98
CA LYS A 361 39.80 -9.74 3.63
C LYS A 361 40.09 -8.93 4.91
N GLY A 362 41.33 -8.39 5.01
CA GLY A 362 41.73 -7.59 6.16
C GLY A 362 41.99 -8.43 7.42
N SER A 363 41.59 -7.93 8.58
CA SER A 363 41.83 -8.57 9.90
C SER A 363 40.81 -9.64 10.29
N ARG A 364 39.84 -9.93 9.46
CA ARG A 364 38.78 -10.91 9.74
C ARG A 364 39.33 -12.32 9.75
N THR A 365 38.96 -13.12 10.74
CA THR A 365 39.28 -14.56 10.83
C THR A 365 38.17 -15.41 10.22
N GLY A 366 38.47 -16.66 9.83
CA GLY A 366 37.51 -17.61 9.28
C GLY A 366 37.28 -17.47 7.77
N PHE A 367 36.17 -16.91 7.37
CA PHE A 367 35.80 -16.75 5.95
C PHE A 367 35.42 -15.28 5.63
N GLY A 368 35.44 -14.91 4.35
CA GLY A 368 35.05 -13.57 3.89
C GLY A 368 33.56 -13.47 3.62
N SER A 369 33.05 -14.33 2.75
CA SER A 369 31.62 -14.40 2.40
C SER A 369 31.23 -15.85 2.18
N LEU A 370 29.97 -16.21 2.47
CA LEU A 370 29.38 -17.48 2.07
C LEU A 370 28.79 -17.37 0.66
N LEU A 371 29.01 -18.41 -0.14
CA LEU A 371 28.44 -18.55 -1.48
C LEU A 371 27.09 -19.27 -1.40
N LEU A 372 26.08 -18.68 -1.98
CA LEU A 372 24.68 -19.08 -1.84
C LEU A 372 24.15 -19.69 -3.13
N ALA A 373 23.39 -20.76 -3.03
CA ALA A 373 22.70 -21.39 -4.15
C ALA A 373 21.27 -21.80 -3.79
N ARG A 374 20.45 -21.90 -4.81
CA ARG A 374 19.09 -22.47 -4.72
C ARG A 374 18.97 -23.66 -5.66
N PRO A 375 18.02 -24.58 -5.42
CA PRO A 375 17.71 -25.65 -6.35
C PRO A 375 17.32 -25.10 -7.73
N ASP A 376 17.79 -25.75 -8.77
CA ASP A 376 17.48 -25.41 -10.16
C ASP A 376 17.22 -26.68 -10.98
N PRO A 377 16.07 -26.80 -11.67
CA PRO A 377 15.70 -28.02 -12.39
C PRO A 377 16.68 -28.39 -13.51
N LYS A 378 17.37 -27.41 -14.09
CA LYS A 378 18.29 -27.62 -15.23
C LYS A 378 19.72 -27.92 -14.79
N HIS A 379 20.16 -27.30 -13.69
CA HIS A 379 21.56 -27.31 -13.29
C HIS A 379 21.81 -27.99 -11.93
N GLY A 380 20.74 -28.48 -11.28
CA GLY A 380 20.79 -28.99 -9.92
C GLY A 380 20.88 -27.86 -8.90
N TRP A 381 21.96 -27.10 -8.90
CA TRP A 381 22.17 -25.92 -8.06
C TRP A 381 22.54 -24.69 -8.88
N LEU A 382 21.85 -23.58 -8.62
CA LEU A 382 22.10 -22.29 -9.25
C LEU A 382 22.68 -21.32 -8.21
N TYR A 383 23.87 -20.80 -8.48
CA TYR A 383 24.47 -19.74 -7.68
C TYR A 383 23.64 -18.46 -7.76
N VAL A 384 23.29 -17.90 -6.60
CA VAL A 384 22.42 -16.72 -6.52
C VAL A 384 23.09 -15.53 -5.84
N GLY A 385 24.36 -15.64 -5.46
CA GLY A 385 25.09 -14.55 -4.84
C GLY A 385 25.89 -14.97 -3.63
N ARG A 386 26.39 -13.97 -2.92
CA ARG A 386 27.18 -14.18 -1.70
C ARG A 386 26.71 -13.27 -0.57
N VAL A 387 26.88 -13.71 0.67
CA VAL A 387 26.62 -12.93 1.88
C VAL A 387 27.93 -12.77 2.66
N GLY A 388 28.27 -11.53 2.99
CA GLY A 388 29.53 -11.18 3.68
C GLY A 388 29.34 -10.28 4.91
N SER A 389 28.08 -10.00 5.30
CA SER A 389 27.68 -9.15 6.42
C SER A 389 26.60 -9.81 7.26
N GLY A 390 26.35 -9.32 8.47
CA GLY A 390 25.37 -9.86 9.39
C GLY A 390 25.92 -10.98 10.29
N PHE A 391 27.20 -11.24 10.28
CA PHE A 391 27.82 -12.28 11.13
C PHE A 391 28.25 -11.69 12.48
N SER A 392 27.76 -12.29 13.57
CA SER A 392 28.37 -12.17 14.90
C SER A 392 29.62 -13.05 15.00
N ASP A 393 30.51 -12.77 15.95
CA ASP A 393 31.70 -13.59 16.18
C ASP A 393 31.34 -15.06 16.50
N GLU A 394 30.25 -15.26 17.26
CA GLU A 394 29.71 -16.58 17.58
C GLU A 394 29.25 -17.33 16.32
N LEU A 395 28.51 -16.65 15.44
CA LEU A 395 28.05 -17.22 14.18
C LEU A 395 29.20 -17.51 13.22
N ILE A 396 30.24 -16.66 13.17
CA ILE A 396 31.47 -16.93 12.42
C ILE A 396 32.10 -18.23 12.91
N GLY A 397 32.21 -18.44 14.24
CA GLY A 397 32.76 -19.66 14.82
C GLY A 397 31.93 -20.90 14.49
N GLU A 398 30.61 -20.80 14.54
CA GLU A 398 29.72 -21.92 14.20
C GLU A 398 29.80 -22.27 12.70
N VAL A 399 29.70 -21.28 11.82
CA VAL A 399 29.79 -21.49 10.37
C VAL A 399 31.17 -22.01 10.00
N SER A 400 32.27 -21.51 10.60
CA SER A 400 33.63 -21.99 10.33
C SER A 400 33.73 -23.50 10.62
N ARG A 401 33.18 -23.97 11.73
CA ARG A 401 33.14 -25.43 12.04
C ARG A 401 32.37 -26.23 11.01
N ARG A 402 31.25 -25.68 10.47
CA ARG A 402 30.44 -26.36 9.44
C ARG A 402 31.10 -26.43 8.08
N ILE A 403 31.98 -25.48 7.74
CA ILE A 403 32.73 -25.45 6.48
C ILE A 403 34.07 -26.19 6.59
N GLU A 404 34.56 -26.53 7.78
CA GLU A 404 35.71 -27.42 7.98
C GLU A 404 35.46 -28.78 7.30
N GLY A 405 36.45 -29.31 6.67
CA GLY A 405 36.37 -30.63 5.99
C GLY A 405 36.52 -30.56 4.47
N GLY A 406 37.07 -29.48 3.99
CA GLY A 406 37.57 -29.37 2.62
C GLY A 406 36.55 -28.95 1.57
N GLY A 407 37.06 -28.38 0.55
CA GLY A 407 36.39 -27.97 -0.67
C GLY A 407 37.41 -27.87 -1.82
N GLY A 408 36.94 -27.61 -3.02
CA GLY A 408 37.75 -27.49 -4.20
C GLY A 408 37.61 -26.11 -4.85
N ARG A 409 38.39 -25.89 -5.91
CA ARG A 409 38.27 -24.68 -6.73
C ARG A 409 37.18 -24.76 -7.81
N LYS A 410 36.65 -25.98 -8.04
CA LYS A 410 35.61 -26.18 -9.04
C LYS A 410 34.23 -25.84 -8.46
N PRO A 411 33.47 -24.98 -9.13
CA PRO A 411 32.09 -24.67 -8.67
C PRO A 411 31.24 -25.94 -8.58
N THR A 412 30.46 -26.03 -7.50
CA THR A 412 29.47 -27.08 -7.25
C THR A 412 28.03 -26.63 -7.58
N ALA A 413 27.90 -25.38 -8.03
CA ALA A 413 26.66 -24.79 -8.53
C ALA A 413 26.94 -24.14 -9.90
N HIS A 414 25.90 -24.03 -10.72
CA HIS A 414 25.96 -23.26 -11.96
C HIS A 414 26.09 -21.78 -11.66
N VAL A 415 27.15 -21.14 -12.16
CA VAL A 415 27.42 -19.73 -11.97
C VAL A 415 27.02 -18.97 -13.23
N PRO A 416 25.96 -18.15 -13.21
CA PRO A 416 25.45 -17.48 -14.41
C PRO A 416 26.28 -16.27 -14.86
N THR A 417 27.30 -15.87 -14.08
CA THR A 417 28.10 -14.67 -14.33
C THR A 417 29.59 -14.94 -14.16
N GLN A 418 30.42 -14.14 -14.84
CA GLN A 418 31.86 -14.15 -14.61
C GLN A 418 32.21 -13.18 -13.47
N ASP A 419 32.20 -13.67 -12.22
CA ASP A 419 32.69 -12.94 -11.07
C ASP A 419 34.14 -13.33 -10.79
N THR A 420 35.07 -12.38 -10.92
CA THR A 420 36.49 -12.60 -10.70
C THR A 420 36.83 -13.00 -9.26
N ASP A 421 36.04 -12.56 -8.27
CA ASP A 421 36.25 -12.93 -6.88
C ASP A 421 35.94 -14.41 -6.60
N LEU A 422 35.16 -15.06 -7.46
CA LEU A 422 34.83 -16.48 -7.33
C LEU A 422 36.00 -17.43 -7.78
N ARG A 423 37.00 -16.92 -8.51
CA ARG A 423 38.17 -17.71 -8.93
C ARG A 423 38.97 -18.21 -7.75
N ALA A 424 39.03 -17.45 -6.68
CA ALA A 424 39.71 -17.77 -5.43
C ALA A 424 38.83 -18.44 -4.37
N ALA A 425 37.56 -18.67 -4.68
CA ALA A 425 36.62 -19.26 -3.75
C ALA A 425 36.87 -20.75 -3.52
N THR A 426 36.48 -21.23 -2.38
CA THR A 426 36.41 -22.65 -2.02
C THR A 426 34.99 -23.13 -2.15
N TRP A 427 34.75 -24.16 -2.96
CA TRP A 427 33.43 -24.72 -3.25
C TRP A 427 33.25 -26.11 -2.65
N PHE A 428 32.09 -26.42 -2.19
CA PHE A 428 31.67 -27.74 -1.67
C PHE A 428 30.21 -28.05 -2.01
N ALA A 429 29.82 -29.31 -2.00
CA ALA A 429 28.42 -29.68 -2.12
C ALA A 429 27.60 -29.08 -0.96
N PRO A 430 26.32 -28.69 -1.17
CA PRO A 430 25.50 -28.11 -0.14
C PRO A 430 25.48 -28.94 1.14
N ARG A 431 25.78 -28.33 2.28
CA ARG A 431 25.88 -28.99 3.58
C ARG A 431 24.86 -28.48 4.59
N PHE A 432 24.47 -27.20 4.46
CA PHE A 432 23.52 -26.54 5.35
C PHE A 432 22.88 -25.39 4.61
N VAL A 433 21.77 -24.90 5.15
CA VAL A 433 21.06 -23.70 4.69
C VAL A 433 21.27 -22.56 5.67
N VAL A 434 21.16 -21.33 5.18
CA VAL A 434 21.16 -20.10 5.97
C VAL A 434 20.02 -19.24 5.52
N GLU A 435 19.32 -18.62 6.46
CA GLU A 435 18.39 -17.56 6.16
C GLU A 435 19.16 -16.29 5.81
N VAL A 436 18.82 -15.67 4.69
CA VAL A 436 19.51 -14.48 4.20
C VAL A 436 18.49 -13.40 3.89
N PHE A 437 18.68 -12.26 4.49
CA PHE A 437 17.94 -11.04 4.18
C PHE A 437 18.55 -10.36 2.97
N TYR A 438 17.73 -9.91 2.02
CA TYR A 438 18.21 -9.26 0.80
C TYR A 438 17.24 -8.23 0.26
N ARG A 439 17.74 -7.24 -0.50
CA ARG A 439 16.92 -6.13 -1.04
C ARG A 439 16.37 -6.39 -2.45
N GLY A 440 16.36 -7.63 -2.90
CA GLY A 440 15.84 -8.01 -4.21
C GLY A 440 16.87 -8.77 -5.04
N ILE A 441 16.47 -9.18 -6.23
CA ILE A 441 17.28 -9.93 -7.19
C ILE A 441 17.63 -9.00 -8.35
N GLY A 442 18.92 -8.89 -8.67
CA GLY A 442 19.42 -8.08 -9.79
C GLY A 442 19.19 -8.73 -11.15
N GLY A 443 19.40 -7.96 -12.23
CA GLY A 443 19.22 -8.43 -13.61
C GLY A 443 20.05 -9.66 -13.98
N GLN A 444 21.13 -9.95 -13.25
CA GLN A 444 21.94 -11.18 -13.39
C GLN A 444 21.45 -12.34 -12.51
N LYS A 445 20.23 -12.22 -11.93
CA LYS A 445 19.63 -13.18 -10.98
C LYS A 445 20.44 -13.40 -9.70
N LEU A 446 21.25 -12.42 -9.29
CA LEU A 446 22.02 -12.43 -8.06
C LEU A 446 21.33 -11.59 -6.98
N LEU A 447 21.42 -12.04 -5.71
CA LEU A 447 20.93 -11.32 -4.53
C LEU A 447 21.65 -9.97 -4.38
N ARG A 448 20.87 -8.93 -4.07
CA ARG A 448 21.39 -7.58 -3.84
C ARG A 448 21.44 -7.29 -2.35
N GLN A 449 22.59 -6.79 -1.86
CA GLN A 449 22.78 -6.39 -0.46
C GLN A 449 22.33 -7.48 0.54
N ALA A 450 22.83 -8.70 0.31
CA ALA A 450 22.54 -9.83 1.17
C ALA A 450 23.24 -9.70 2.53
N SER A 451 22.52 -10.03 3.62
CA SER A 451 23.02 -10.12 5.00
C SER A 451 22.38 -11.32 5.72
N LEU A 452 23.06 -11.87 6.72
CA LEU A 452 22.49 -12.87 7.62
C LEU A 452 21.79 -12.20 8.80
#